data_76e264ec0db50cee99c68535ea56390b
#
_entry.id   76e264ec0db50cee99c68535ea56390b
#
_cell.length_a   1.000
_cell.length_b   1.000
_cell.length_c   1.000
_cell.angle_alpha   90.00
_cell.angle_beta   90.00
_cell.angle_gamma   90.00
#
_symmetry.space_group_name_H-M   'P 1'
#
loop_
_entity.id
_entity.type
_entity.pdbx_description
1 polymer ?
#
loop_
_entity_poly.entity_id
_entity_poly.type
_entity_poly.pdbx_seq_one_letter_code
_entity_poly.pdbx_strand_id
1 'polypeptide(L)'
;KCWVQCPDSAIPGVVNTVEQVIEAAIKTVATSQNPLSRLGTIVRHLAAESRKIMGAEPFGTYAAVLAQAYDNVAEKSGWNEERRAEMDVEFQQAHAALAEFPLARTAPFYELPESEKKGTGGLLSITINPETCKGCDVCVAVCDDGALVSVPQTDEFQETLEANWK
;
A
#
# COMPACT_ATOMS: atom_id res chain seq x y z
N LYS A 1 1.25 -10.01 17.60
CA LYS A 1 0.33 -10.51 18.67
C LYS A 1 -1.05 -9.85 18.56
N CYS A 2 -1.16 -8.56 18.18
CA CYS A 2 -2.41 -7.78 18.23
C CYS A 2 -3.56 -8.41 17.43
N TRP A 3 -3.35 -8.85 16.20
CA TRP A 3 -4.39 -9.48 15.38
C TRP A 3 -4.89 -10.82 15.93
N VAL A 4 -4.01 -11.61 16.60
CA VAL A 4 -4.37 -12.90 17.19
C VAL A 4 -5.18 -12.72 18.48
N GLN A 5 -4.97 -11.61 19.17
CA GLN A 5 -5.63 -11.31 20.46
C GLN A 5 -6.91 -10.49 20.30
N CYS A 6 -7.19 -9.98 19.11
CA CYS A 6 -8.40 -9.24 18.86
C CYS A 6 -9.62 -10.17 18.91
N PRO A 7 -10.56 -10.01 19.88
CA PRO A 7 -11.70 -10.89 20.03
C PRO A 7 -12.69 -10.84 18.87
N ASP A 8 -12.72 -9.71 18.17
CA ASP A 8 -13.63 -9.45 17.04
C ASP A 8 -12.94 -9.58 15.67
N SER A 9 -11.66 -10.02 15.64
CA SER A 9 -10.85 -10.11 14.41
C SER A 9 -10.82 -8.80 13.59
N ALA A 10 -10.92 -7.67 14.30
CA ALA A 10 -11.01 -6.34 13.68
C ALA A 10 -9.68 -5.82 13.12
N ILE A 11 -8.56 -6.54 13.33
CA ILE A 11 -7.22 -6.12 12.91
C ILE A 11 -6.61 -7.21 12.03
N PRO A 12 -7.04 -7.36 10.76
CA PRO A 12 -6.39 -8.29 9.85
C PRO A 12 -5.04 -7.77 9.39
N GLY A 13 -4.08 -8.68 9.26
CA GLY A 13 -2.84 -8.44 8.52
C GLY A 13 -2.97 -9.04 7.11
N VAL A 14 -2.66 -8.27 6.09
CA VAL A 14 -2.68 -8.69 4.69
C VAL A 14 -1.29 -8.53 4.09
N VAL A 15 -0.88 -9.51 3.30
CA VAL A 15 0.41 -9.46 2.59
C VAL A 15 0.13 -9.55 1.10
N ASN A 16 0.54 -8.52 0.38
CA ASN A 16 0.42 -8.44 -1.07
C ASN A 16 1.79 -8.18 -1.71
N THR A 17 2.06 -8.81 -2.85
CA THR A 17 3.25 -8.46 -3.64
C THR A 17 3.17 -7.01 -4.10
N VAL A 18 4.31 -6.42 -4.42
CA VAL A 18 4.37 -5.02 -4.91
C VAL A 18 3.45 -4.81 -6.13
N GLU A 19 3.38 -5.79 -7.02
CA GLU A 19 2.49 -5.76 -8.18
C GLU A 19 1.01 -5.74 -7.76
N GLN A 20 0.62 -6.62 -6.82
CA GLN A 20 -0.74 -6.68 -6.30
C GLN A 20 -1.16 -5.40 -5.56
N VAL A 21 -0.24 -4.74 -4.84
CA VAL A 21 -0.51 -3.45 -4.20
C VAL A 21 -0.87 -2.38 -5.23
N ILE A 22 -0.09 -2.27 -6.32
CA ILE A 22 -0.37 -1.29 -7.38
C ILE A 22 -1.70 -1.63 -8.08
N GLU A 23 -1.95 -2.91 -8.38
CA GLU A 23 -3.21 -3.35 -8.97
C GLU A 23 -4.41 -3.06 -8.07
N ALA A 24 -4.27 -3.25 -6.75
CA ALA A 24 -5.31 -2.94 -5.78
C ALA A 24 -5.61 -1.43 -5.78
N ALA A 25 -4.58 -0.57 -5.74
CA ALA A 25 -4.76 0.88 -5.82
C ALA A 25 -5.49 1.30 -7.10
N ILE A 26 -5.11 0.75 -8.25
CA ILE A 26 -5.82 1.01 -9.51
C ILE A 26 -7.28 0.57 -9.42
N LYS A 27 -7.57 -0.62 -8.92
CA LYS A 27 -8.94 -1.13 -8.78
C LYS A 27 -9.81 -0.28 -7.85
N THR A 28 -9.22 0.24 -6.78
CA THR A 28 -9.94 1.08 -5.79
C THR A 28 -10.44 2.37 -6.41
N VAL A 29 -9.65 3.00 -7.29
CA VAL A 29 -9.99 4.30 -7.88
C VAL A 29 -10.57 4.21 -9.30
N ALA A 30 -10.41 3.07 -9.96
CA ALA A 30 -10.94 2.86 -11.31
C ALA A 30 -12.48 2.83 -11.31
N THR A 31 -13.06 3.46 -12.31
CA THR A 31 -14.50 3.43 -12.58
C THR A 31 -14.76 2.92 -13.99
N SER A 32 -16.03 2.60 -14.30
CA SER A 32 -16.42 2.19 -15.66
C SER A 32 -16.15 3.30 -16.72
N GLN A 33 -16.12 4.57 -16.29
CA GLN A 33 -15.82 5.72 -17.16
C GLN A 33 -14.34 6.06 -17.21
N ASN A 34 -13.57 5.67 -16.16
CA ASN A 34 -12.13 5.89 -16.07
C ASN A 34 -11.44 4.62 -15.53
N PRO A 35 -11.17 3.64 -16.39
CA PRO A 35 -10.62 2.35 -15.96
C PRO A 35 -9.11 2.35 -15.63
N LEU A 36 -8.42 3.49 -15.71
CA LEU A 36 -6.96 3.62 -15.53
C LEU A 36 -6.16 2.60 -16.37
N SER A 37 -6.63 2.36 -17.59
CA SER A 37 -6.11 1.27 -18.43
C SER A 37 -4.66 1.49 -18.88
N ARG A 38 -4.24 2.72 -19.06
CA ARG A 38 -2.85 3.06 -19.44
C ARG A 38 -1.89 2.69 -18.32
N LEU A 39 -2.21 3.10 -17.09
CA LEU A 39 -1.41 2.78 -15.90
C LEU A 39 -1.33 1.25 -15.72
N GLY A 40 -2.43 0.53 -15.96
CA GLY A 40 -2.47 -0.93 -15.94
C GLY A 40 -1.42 -1.60 -16.84
N THR A 41 -1.08 -0.99 -17.98
CA THR A 41 -0.08 -1.56 -18.91
C THR A 41 1.34 -1.55 -18.38
N ILE A 42 1.66 -0.70 -17.42
CA ILE A 42 3.02 -0.52 -16.87
C ILE A 42 3.19 -1.05 -15.44
N VAL A 43 2.17 -1.65 -14.84
CA VAL A 43 2.20 -2.15 -13.44
C VAL A 43 3.44 -3.01 -13.17
N ARG A 44 3.77 -3.93 -14.05
CA ARG A 44 4.96 -4.80 -13.90
C ARG A 44 6.26 -4.02 -13.88
N HIS A 45 6.38 -2.98 -14.71
CA HIS A 45 7.56 -2.11 -14.75
C HIS A 45 7.67 -1.27 -13.47
N LEU A 46 6.55 -0.70 -13.02
CA LEU A 46 6.47 0.02 -11.75
C LEU A 46 6.86 -0.87 -10.57
N ALA A 47 6.30 -2.08 -10.51
CA ALA A 47 6.61 -3.04 -9.45
C ALA A 47 8.09 -3.45 -9.48
N ALA A 48 8.66 -3.69 -10.65
CA ALA A 48 10.08 -4.03 -10.78
C ALA A 48 11.00 -2.90 -10.33
N GLU A 49 10.67 -1.66 -10.70
CA GLU A 49 11.46 -0.49 -10.31
C GLU A 49 11.30 -0.18 -8.82
N SER A 50 10.08 -0.28 -8.27
CA SER A 50 9.84 -0.14 -6.83
C SER A 50 10.66 -1.14 -6.01
N ARG A 51 10.74 -2.41 -6.44
CA ARG A 51 11.57 -3.42 -5.77
C ARG A 51 13.05 -3.07 -5.76
N LYS A 52 13.58 -2.48 -6.84
CA LYS A 52 14.97 -2.03 -6.89
C LYS A 52 15.23 -0.90 -5.90
N ILE A 53 14.34 0.09 -5.86
CA ILE A 53 14.45 1.22 -4.94
C ILE A 53 14.40 0.72 -3.50
N MET A 54 13.43 -0.14 -3.16
CA MET A 54 13.31 -0.72 -1.82
C MET A 54 14.51 -1.60 -1.43
N GLY A 55 15.19 -2.21 -2.40
CA GLY A 55 16.36 -3.05 -2.14
C GLY A 55 17.64 -2.28 -1.85
N ALA A 56 17.72 -1.01 -2.25
CA ALA A 56 18.94 -0.21 -2.13
C ALA A 56 19.10 0.48 -0.76
N GLU A 57 18.02 1.02 -0.19
CA GLU A 57 18.06 1.85 1.02
C GLU A 57 16.81 1.64 1.90
N PRO A 58 16.88 2.00 3.20
CA PRO A 58 15.67 2.18 3.98
C PRO A 58 14.77 3.23 3.31
N PHE A 59 13.55 2.86 3.01
CA PHE A 59 12.59 3.79 2.40
C PHE A 59 11.60 4.30 3.46
N GLY A 60 11.07 5.51 3.27
CA GLY A 60 10.08 6.10 4.16
C GLY A 60 8.69 5.49 3.95
N THR A 61 7.94 6.00 2.98
CA THR A 61 6.61 5.47 2.61
C THR A 61 6.66 4.75 1.26
N TYR A 62 5.76 3.79 1.07
CA TYR A 62 5.66 3.13 -0.24
C TYR A 62 5.21 4.11 -1.34
N ALA A 63 4.39 5.09 -1.01
CA ALA A 63 3.99 6.14 -1.94
C ALA A 63 5.20 6.91 -2.51
N ALA A 64 6.19 7.25 -1.68
CA ALA A 64 7.42 7.89 -2.14
C ALA A 64 8.23 6.98 -3.08
N VAL A 65 8.33 5.69 -2.74
CA VAL A 65 8.97 4.69 -3.61
C VAL A 65 8.26 4.58 -4.96
N LEU A 66 6.93 4.54 -4.94
CA LEU A 66 6.12 4.42 -6.16
C LEU A 66 6.26 5.66 -7.06
N ALA A 67 6.31 6.86 -6.47
CA ALA A 67 6.53 8.10 -7.22
C ALA A 67 7.90 8.08 -7.93
N GLN A 68 8.96 7.72 -7.21
CA GLN A 68 10.28 7.59 -7.80
C GLN A 68 10.35 6.48 -8.87
N ALA A 69 9.69 5.35 -8.64
CA ALA A 69 9.60 4.27 -9.61
C ALA A 69 8.90 4.71 -10.89
N TYR A 70 7.85 5.51 -10.78
CA TYR A 70 7.13 6.06 -11.91
C TYR A 70 8.02 7.00 -12.75
N ASP A 71 8.75 7.90 -12.12
CA ASP A 71 9.68 8.78 -12.82
C ASP A 71 10.77 8.00 -13.55
N ASN A 72 11.36 6.99 -12.89
CA ASN A 72 12.35 6.12 -13.48
C ASN A 72 11.81 5.33 -14.69
N VAL A 73 10.56 4.86 -14.62
CA VAL A 73 9.92 4.15 -15.74
C VAL A 73 9.67 5.11 -16.90
N ALA A 74 9.20 6.32 -16.64
CA ALA A 74 8.95 7.33 -17.66
C ALA A 74 10.24 7.70 -18.41
N GLU A 75 11.33 7.94 -17.68
CA GLU A 75 12.64 8.26 -18.24
C GLU A 75 13.19 7.11 -19.10
N LYS A 76 13.24 5.90 -18.54
CA LYS A 76 13.74 4.70 -19.24
C LYS A 76 12.94 4.35 -20.48
N SER A 77 11.65 4.65 -20.48
CA SER A 77 10.76 4.40 -21.62
C SER A 77 10.76 5.53 -22.65
N GLY A 78 11.45 6.64 -22.38
CA GLY A 78 11.55 7.78 -23.29
C GLY A 78 10.19 8.41 -23.61
N TRP A 79 9.32 8.59 -22.60
CA TRP A 79 8.01 9.18 -22.84
C TRP A 79 8.14 10.63 -23.28
N ASN A 80 7.39 11.01 -24.32
CA ASN A 80 7.20 12.40 -24.69
C ASN A 80 6.25 13.13 -23.72
N GLU A 81 6.17 14.44 -23.80
CA GLU A 81 5.35 15.26 -22.90
C GLU A 81 3.85 14.91 -22.95
N GLU A 82 3.32 14.61 -24.13
CA GLU A 82 1.91 14.24 -24.30
C GLU A 82 1.59 12.93 -23.57
N ARG A 83 2.39 11.88 -23.78
CA ARG A 83 2.23 10.61 -23.11
C ARG A 83 2.42 10.74 -21.60
N ARG A 84 3.38 11.57 -21.16
CA ARG A 84 3.61 11.83 -19.74
C ARG A 84 2.37 12.45 -19.10
N ALA A 85 1.81 13.48 -19.72
CA ALA A 85 0.62 14.16 -19.21
C ALA A 85 -0.59 13.21 -19.08
N GLU A 86 -0.81 12.33 -20.08
CA GLU A 86 -1.90 11.34 -20.03
C GLU A 86 -1.70 10.31 -18.90
N MET A 87 -0.46 9.85 -18.70
CA MET A 87 -0.13 8.89 -17.66
C MET A 87 -0.20 9.51 -16.26
N ASP A 88 0.22 10.78 -16.11
CA ASP A 88 0.22 11.49 -14.84
C ASP A 88 -1.19 11.58 -14.25
N VAL A 89 -2.21 11.78 -15.08
CA VAL A 89 -3.62 11.83 -14.62
C VAL A 89 -4.05 10.52 -13.96
N GLU A 90 -3.74 9.38 -14.59
CA GLU A 90 -4.08 8.07 -14.03
C GLU A 90 -3.18 7.72 -12.82
N PHE A 91 -1.90 8.05 -12.92
CA PHE A 91 -0.93 7.78 -11.85
C PHE A 91 -1.28 8.51 -10.56
N GLN A 92 -1.59 9.81 -10.64
CA GLN A 92 -1.92 10.60 -9.45
C GLN A 92 -3.12 10.06 -8.69
N GLN A 93 -4.14 9.53 -9.38
CA GLN A 93 -5.29 8.91 -8.74
C GLN A 93 -4.91 7.64 -7.95
N ALA A 94 -4.17 6.73 -8.58
CA ALA A 94 -3.73 5.51 -7.91
C ALA A 94 -2.71 5.81 -6.79
N HIS A 95 -1.82 6.78 -7.00
CA HIS A 95 -0.84 7.21 -6.02
C HIS A 95 -1.50 7.83 -4.78
N ALA A 96 -2.53 8.66 -4.97
CA ALA A 96 -3.28 9.26 -3.86
C ALA A 96 -3.94 8.21 -2.97
N ALA A 97 -4.43 7.09 -3.52
CA ALA A 97 -4.98 5.98 -2.75
C ALA A 97 -3.94 5.28 -1.85
N LEU A 98 -2.65 5.42 -2.15
CA LEU A 98 -1.56 4.83 -1.37
C LEU A 98 -0.82 5.84 -0.48
N ALA A 99 -1.14 7.13 -0.57
CA ALA A 99 -0.37 8.19 0.08
C ALA A 99 -0.25 8.00 1.60
N GLU A 100 -1.35 7.71 2.25
CA GLU A 100 -1.44 7.50 3.69
C GLU A 100 -1.63 6.01 4.08
N PHE A 101 -1.64 5.10 3.09
CA PHE A 101 -1.89 3.69 3.35
C PHE A 101 -0.65 3.02 3.97
N PRO A 102 -0.77 2.41 5.17
CA PRO A 102 0.36 1.84 5.88
C PRO A 102 0.82 0.53 5.25
N LEU A 103 2.00 0.54 4.64
CA LEU A 103 2.66 -0.62 4.06
C LEU A 103 4.05 -0.80 4.66
N ALA A 104 4.34 -2.00 5.14
CA ALA A 104 5.61 -2.32 5.77
C ALA A 104 6.38 -3.40 4.98
N ARG A 105 7.67 -3.15 4.76
CA ARG A 105 8.63 -4.17 4.34
C ARG A 105 9.15 -4.88 5.58
N THR A 106 8.95 -6.18 5.65
CA THR A 106 9.40 -7.00 6.78
C THR A 106 10.24 -8.18 6.32
N ALA A 107 11.16 -8.63 7.16
CA ALA A 107 12.02 -9.76 6.81
C ALA A 107 11.22 -11.03 6.44
N PRO A 108 10.21 -11.48 7.22
CA PRO A 108 9.52 -12.73 6.91
C PRO A 108 8.63 -12.68 5.68
N PHE A 109 8.06 -11.51 5.33
CA PHE A 109 7.10 -11.42 4.24
C PHE A 109 7.67 -10.81 2.97
N TYR A 110 8.71 -9.99 3.08
CA TYR A 110 9.34 -9.36 1.93
C TYR A 110 10.74 -9.91 1.65
N GLU A 111 11.67 -9.79 2.60
CA GLU A 111 13.09 -10.01 2.34
C GLU A 111 13.39 -11.48 2.04
N LEU A 112 12.88 -12.41 2.86
CA LEU A 112 13.10 -13.83 2.64
C LEU A 112 12.49 -14.32 1.32
N PRO A 113 11.19 -14.10 1.04
CA PRO A 113 10.61 -14.52 -0.24
C PRO A 113 11.27 -13.86 -1.45
N GLU A 114 11.58 -12.56 -1.39
CA GLU A 114 12.23 -11.84 -2.49
C GLU A 114 13.66 -12.34 -2.76
N SER A 115 14.39 -12.78 -1.71
CA SER A 115 15.72 -13.37 -1.87
C SER A 115 15.68 -14.76 -2.50
N GLU A 116 14.65 -15.56 -2.20
CA GLU A 116 14.45 -16.89 -2.80
C GLU A 116 13.99 -16.78 -4.25
N LYS A 117 13.05 -15.91 -4.51
CA LYS A 117 12.51 -15.68 -5.84
C LYS A 117 12.09 -14.22 -6.03
N LYS A 118 12.74 -13.52 -6.93
CA LYS A 118 12.42 -12.13 -7.23
C LYS A 118 10.96 -11.95 -7.65
N GLY A 119 10.33 -10.94 -7.05
CA GLY A 119 8.93 -10.60 -7.31
C GLY A 119 7.92 -11.28 -6.38
N THR A 120 8.37 -12.11 -5.43
CA THR A 120 7.48 -12.79 -4.47
C THR A 120 7.43 -12.11 -3.10
N GLY A 121 8.32 -11.16 -2.84
CA GLY A 121 8.29 -10.36 -1.63
C GLY A 121 7.00 -9.56 -1.51
N GLY A 122 6.33 -9.70 -0.36
CA GLY A 122 5.06 -9.04 -0.07
C GLY A 122 5.20 -7.94 0.97
N LEU A 123 4.48 -6.85 0.75
CA LEU A 123 4.33 -5.76 1.72
C LEU A 123 3.19 -6.11 2.68
N LEU A 124 3.45 -5.95 3.96
CA LEU A 124 2.46 -6.16 5.02
C LEU A 124 1.67 -4.87 5.24
N SER A 125 0.36 -4.96 5.23
CA SER A 125 -0.54 -3.94 5.75
C SER A 125 -1.30 -4.46 6.96
N ILE A 126 -1.56 -3.60 7.93
CA ILE A 126 -2.41 -3.86 9.07
C ILE A 126 -3.42 -2.73 9.12
N THR A 127 -4.69 -3.06 8.93
CA THR A 127 -5.80 -2.11 8.97
C THR A 127 -6.76 -2.47 10.10
N ILE A 128 -7.58 -1.53 10.49
CA ILE A 128 -8.62 -1.76 11.51
C ILE A 128 -9.98 -1.71 10.80
N ASN A 129 -10.75 -2.78 10.95
CA ASN A 129 -12.14 -2.77 10.50
C ASN A 129 -12.98 -1.91 11.46
N PRO A 130 -13.47 -0.74 11.02
CA PRO A 130 -14.22 0.16 11.90
C PRO A 130 -15.59 -0.38 12.33
N GLU A 131 -16.19 -1.29 11.55
CA GLU A 131 -17.50 -1.88 11.85
C GLU A 131 -17.43 -2.93 12.95
N THR A 132 -16.29 -3.63 13.09
CA THR A 132 -16.14 -4.70 14.08
C THR A 132 -15.29 -4.31 15.28
N CYS A 133 -14.48 -3.25 15.17
CA CYS A 133 -13.68 -2.75 16.28
C CYS A 133 -14.56 -2.14 17.38
N LYS A 134 -14.51 -2.71 18.59
CA LYS A 134 -15.27 -2.21 19.77
C LYS A 134 -14.47 -1.31 20.69
N GLY A 135 -13.24 -0.95 20.34
CA GLY A 135 -12.39 -0.11 21.19
C GLY A 135 -12.05 -0.76 22.56
N CYS A 136 -11.89 -2.07 22.60
CA CYS A 136 -11.65 -2.82 23.85
C CYS A 136 -10.21 -2.74 24.36
N ASP A 137 -9.30 -2.08 23.63
CA ASP A 137 -7.88 -1.85 23.97
C ASP A 137 -7.01 -3.10 24.18
N VAL A 138 -7.50 -4.31 23.96
CA VAL A 138 -6.70 -5.53 24.08
C VAL A 138 -5.49 -5.49 23.15
N CYS A 139 -5.65 -5.02 21.93
CA CYS A 139 -4.57 -4.89 20.95
C CYS A 139 -3.49 -3.91 21.38
N VAL A 140 -3.86 -2.83 22.03
CA VAL A 140 -2.94 -1.83 22.63
C VAL A 140 -2.18 -2.45 23.79
N ALA A 141 -2.90 -3.10 24.72
CA ALA A 141 -2.32 -3.70 25.91
C ALA A 141 -1.31 -4.82 25.62
N VAL A 142 -1.47 -5.57 24.50
CA VAL A 142 -0.55 -6.67 24.12
C VAL A 142 0.53 -6.24 23.13
N CYS A 143 0.59 -4.97 22.77
CA CYS A 143 1.60 -4.42 21.87
C CYS A 143 2.85 -4.02 22.65
N ASP A 144 3.82 -4.93 22.74
CA ASP A 144 5.07 -4.68 23.46
C ASP A 144 5.88 -3.53 22.83
N ASP A 145 5.69 -3.25 21.56
CA ASP A 145 6.40 -2.21 20.80
C ASP A 145 5.69 -0.84 20.83
N GLY A 146 4.53 -0.74 21.48
CA GLY A 146 3.74 0.50 21.52
C GLY A 146 3.28 1.02 20.14
N ALA A 147 3.14 0.12 19.17
CA ALA A 147 2.78 0.48 17.80
C ALA A 147 1.29 0.82 17.62
N LEU A 148 0.46 0.52 18.61
CA LEU A 148 -0.96 0.82 18.62
C LEU A 148 -1.28 1.71 19.82
N VAL A 149 -2.10 2.72 19.59
CA VAL A 149 -2.58 3.65 20.61
C VAL A 149 -4.09 3.80 20.50
N SER A 150 -4.74 4.02 21.64
CA SER A 150 -6.15 4.37 21.67
C SER A 150 -6.32 5.86 21.39
N VAL A 151 -7.24 6.18 20.51
CA VAL A 151 -7.63 7.56 20.20
C VAL A 151 -9.15 7.70 20.30
N PRO A 152 -9.68 8.89 20.64
CA PRO A 152 -11.11 9.13 20.57
C PRO A 152 -11.63 8.90 19.15
N GLN A 153 -12.74 8.17 19.02
CA GLN A 153 -13.40 7.97 17.74
C GLN A 153 -14.18 9.25 17.38
N THR A 154 -13.72 9.94 16.34
CA THR A 154 -14.40 11.09 15.72
C THR A 154 -14.94 10.69 14.36
N ASP A 155 -15.90 11.43 13.83
CA ASP A 155 -16.47 11.17 12.50
C ASP A 155 -15.39 11.21 11.42
N GLU A 156 -14.47 12.18 11.46
CA GLU A 156 -13.32 12.31 10.55
C GLU A 156 -12.38 11.08 10.61
N PHE A 157 -12.12 10.60 11.83
CA PHE A 157 -11.30 9.40 12.03
C PHE A 157 -11.99 8.15 11.51
N GLN A 158 -13.31 8.05 11.71
CA GLN A 158 -14.13 6.97 11.18
C GLN A 158 -14.06 6.92 9.64
N GLU A 159 -14.24 8.06 8.97
CA GLU A 159 -14.13 8.16 7.51
C GLU A 159 -12.76 7.69 7.00
N THR A 160 -11.68 8.06 7.70
CA THR A 160 -10.32 7.60 7.36
C THR A 160 -10.18 6.08 7.50
N LEU A 161 -10.71 5.49 8.57
CA LEU A 161 -10.68 4.03 8.77
C LEU A 161 -11.47 3.30 7.70
N GLU A 162 -12.65 3.81 7.33
CA GLU A 162 -13.48 3.24 6.28
C GLU A 162 -12.81 3.31 4.90
N ALA A 163 -12.12 4.41 4.61
CA ALA A 163 -11.36 4.57 3.37
C ALA A 163 -10.20 3.56 3.29
N ASN A 164 -9.49 3.34 4.38
CA ASN A 164 -8.39 2.38 4.46
C ASN A 164 -8.87 0.92 4.48
N TRP A 165 -10.12 0.68 4.86
CA TRP A 165 -10.70 -0.67 4.91
C TRP A 165 -11.18 -1.16 3.53
N LYS A 166 -11.65 -0.28 2.67
CA LYS A 166 -12.16 -0.58 1.31
C LYS A 166 -11.02 -0.90 0.34
#